data_8fbe218eee0dfa32f068016eabc6de3a
#
_entry.id   8fbe218eee0dfa32f068016eabc6de3a
#
_cell.length_a   1.000
_cell.length_b   1.000
_cell.length_c   1.000
_cell.angle_alpha   90.00
_cell.angle_beta   90.00
_cell.angle_gamma   90.00
#
_symmetry.space_group_name_H-M   'P 1'
#
loop_
_entity.id
_entity.type
_entity.pdbx_description
1 polymer ?
#
loop_
_entity_poly.entity_id
_entity_poly.type
_entity_poly.pdbx_seq_one_letter_code
_entity_poly.pdbx_strand_id
1 'polypeptide(L)'
;MIFVSGITLFWSLFIPKLKIDFSIEHLFSQNDPNVEKYFSFRDTFGREDNLMTIIYRPDDYLDKTNFTELEDLLYNIEDLHGIKNVVSIFSLSDVDLKAWIGNVHDDSIIWNRDTVLKKLKYIQSDPSIGTRVLSNDLKYGAMIISLNDEINNHKDRTLLLKRIKLLTNNTSAEWIYSGVSVLRSEYVRYMLRDNFLFLPPIAILLVSILRFVFRNWVLVMLPIITVLVTIVWLLGIMGFIGLEINIMTYIVPTLLFIIGISDAIHIQVRFMENVSKNSSDCKGAMLLTITQMSKVIFLTSLTTSIGFLALTTTSIKIVQEFGIEIALGVMIAWLISILIVPSGILLFKSFELKKRNKFSIILSWLSNTIPSQPWVFIIVPALISSVAVYKIKDISTDASLLDDLRPKNKLYNDLKLTEKYFGGVLPFEVLIKIKSNSKKKDRTVIDKDILKLSSKVEEQLKYQLKESRFFSINTLLKSLKRIRGDKEYALNNQDIIEQVVKNQSNKEIKLI
;
A
#
# COMPACT_ATOMS: atom_id res chain seq x y z
N MET A 1 -26.17 -29.58 -0.56
CA MET A 1 -26.32 -28.28 -1.24
C MET A 1 -27.03 -27.25 -0.36
N ILE A 2 -28.29 -27.47 0.13
CA ILE A 2 -29.02 -26.52 0.99
C ILE A 2 -28.22 -26.11 2.23
N PHE A 3 -27.61 -27.08 2.91
CA PHE A 3 -26.75 -26.83 4.08
C PHE A 3 -25.54 -25.91 3.74
N VAL A 4 -24.83 -26.21 2.64
CA VAL A 4 -23.70 -25.38 2.19
C VAL A 4 -24.16 -23.97 1.81
N SER A 5 -25.31 -23.85 1.12
CA SER A 5 -25.87 -22.54 0.75
C SER A 5 -26.24 -21.72 1.99
N GLY A 6 -26.83 -22.34 3.02
CA GLY A 6 -27.17 -21.67 4.28
C GLY A 6 -25.94 -21.14 5.02
N ILE A 7 -24.88 -21.96 5.13
CA ILE A 7 -23.62 -21.54 5.75
C ILE A 7 -22.91 -20.47 4.91
N THR A 8 -22.99 -20.56 3.58
CA THR A 8 -22.41 -19.53 2.70
C THR A 8 -23.10 -18.19 2.90
N LEU A 9 -24.43 -18.20 3.02
CA LEU A 9 -25.18 -16.98 3.33
C LEU A 9 -24.80 -16.43 4.72
N PHE A 10 -24.65 -17.29 5.70
CA PHE A 10 -24.21 -16.88 7.05
C PHE A 10 -22.84 -16.19 7.00
N TRP A 11 -21.83 -16.79 6.38
CA TRP A 11 -20.50 -16.19 6.30
C TRP A 11 -20.48 -14.90 5.46
N SER A 12 -21.32 -14.80 4.43
CA SER A 12 -21.39 -13.59 3.61
C SER A 12 -21.81 -12.33 4.40
N LEU A 13 -22.52 -12.48 5.52
CA LEU A 13 -22.94 -11.38 6.40
C LEU A 13 -21.76 -10.71 7.12
N PHE A 14 -20.64 -11.39 7.24
CA PHE A 14 -19.44 -10.86 7.92
C PHE A 14 -18.44 -10.19 6.94
N ILE A 15 -18.56 -10.40 5.64
CA ILE A 15 -17.68 -9.77 4.64
C ILE A 15 -17.68 -8.23 4.74
N PRO A 16 -18.82 -7.54 4.96
CA PRO A 16 -18.82 -6.08 5.12
C PRO A 16 -18.07 -5.57 6.35
N LYS A 17 -17.75 -6.43 7.31
CA LYS A 17 -16.98 -6.09 8.52
C LYS A 17 -15.47 -6.16 8.30
N LEU A 18 -15.01 -6.69 7.15
CA LEU A 18 -13.59 -6.74 6.81
C LEU A 18 -13.00 -5.34 6.74
N LYS A 19 -11.91 -5.18 7.45
CA LYS A 19 -11.09 -3.97 7.40
C LYS A 19 -9.97 -4.15 6.39
N ILE A 20 -9.56 -3.04 5.78
CA ILE A 20 -8.42 -3.00 4.88
C ILE A 20 -7.36 -2.15 5.56
N ASP A 21 -6.25 -2.78 5.92
CA ASP A 21 -5.08 -2.13 6.51
C ASP A 21 -3.82 -2.37 5.67
N PHE A 22 -3.34 -1.29 5.06
CA PHE A 22 -2.12 -1.29 4.27
C PHE A 22 -1.01 -0.49 4.99
N SER A 23 -0.94 -0.63 6.31
CA SER A 23 0.11 -0.01 7.12
C SER A 23 1.46 -0.64 6.78
N ILE A 24 2.39 0.19 6.31
CA ILE A 24 3.77 -0.23 5.96
C ILE A 24 4.49 -0.73 7.21
N GLU A 25 4.10 -0.25 8.38
CA GLU A 25 4.65 -0.63 9.68
C GLU A 25 4.54 -2.14 9.96
N HIS A 26 3.53 -2.79 9.41
CA HIS A 26 3.35 -4.24 9.54
C HIS A 26 4.36 -5.07 8.71
N LEU A 27 5.11 -4.42 7.80
CA LEU A 27 6.23 -5.03 7.08
C LEU A 27 7.49 -5.14 7.94
N PHE A 28 7.57 -4.38 9.04
CA PHE A 28 8.73 -4.44 9.91
C PHE A 28 8.67 -5.65 10.85
N SER A 29 9.85 -6.20 11.13
CA SER A 29 9.99 -7.27 12.11
C SER A 29 9.62 -6.76 13.51
N GLN A 30 8.65 -7.39 14.17
CA GLN A 30 8.24 -7.01 15.53
C GLN A 30 9.35 -7.18 16.57
N ASN A 31 10.36 -8.00 16.29
CA ASN A 31 11.49 -8.26 17.18
C ASN A 31 12.70 -7.35 16.91
N ASP A 32 12.60 -6.39 15.98
CA ASP A 32 13.68 -5.46 15.70
C ASP A 32 13.66 -4.31 16.74
N PRO A 33 14.75 -4.11 17.51
CA PRO A 33 14.86 -3.00 18.45
C PRO A 33 14.70 -1.59 17.81
N ASN A 34 14.92 -1.49 16.50
CA ASN A 34 14.74 -0.23 15.78
C ASN A 34 13.27 0.09 15.55
N VAL A 35 12.41 -0.92 15.46
CA VAL A 35 10.95 -0.76 15.34
C VAL A 35 10.37 -0.13 16.62
N GLU A 36 10.81 -0.59 17.79
CA GLU A 36 10.41 0.03 19.07
C GLU A 36 10.82 1.51 19.14
N LYS A 37 12.04 1.83 18.67
CA LYS A 37 12.51 3.22 18.58
C LYS A 37 11.67 4.04 17.61
N TYR A 38 11.28 3.47 16.46
CA TYR A 38 10.42 4.11 15.49
C TYR A 38 9.03 4.42 16.07
N PHE A 39 8.40 3.48 16.75
CA PHE A 39 7.11 3.73 17.42
C PHE A 39 7.22 4.79 18.51
N SER A 40 8.27 4.73 19.33
CA SER A 40 8.54 5.78 20.36
C SER A 40 8.76 7.15 19.74
N PHE A 41 9.43 7.22 18.60
CA PHE A 41 9.60 8.46 17.83
C PHE A 41 8.24 8.97 17.34
N ARG A 42 7.46 8.12 16.70
CA ARG A 42 6.13 8.45 16.18
C ARG A 42 5.17 8.93 17.28
N ASP A 43 5.20 8.29 18.44
CA ASP A 43 4.35 8.68 19.58
C ASP A 43 4.76 10.05 20.16
N THR A 44 6.05 10.43 20.01
CA THR A 44 6.58 11.70 20.49
C THR A 44 6.38 12.84 19.49
N PHE A 45 6.67 12.60 18.21
CA PHE A 45 6.72 13.63 17.16
C PHE A 45 5.51 13.62 16.20
N GLY A 46 4.65 12.62 16.29
CA GLY A 46 3.50 12.44 15.41
C GLY A 46 3.77 11.47 14.27
N ARG A 47 2.75 11.29 13.44
CA ARG A 47 2.75 10.33 12.33
C ARG A 47 3.14 11.03 11.03
N GLU A 48 4.28 10.69 10.46
CA GLU A 48 4.75 11.17 9.16
C GLU A 48 3.94 10.65 7.97
N ASP A 49 3.27 9.48 8.13
CA ASP A 49 2.40 8.91 7.12
C ASP A 49 1.06 9.64 6.96
N ASN A 50 0.76 10.57 7.85
CA ASN A 50 -0.39 11.47 7.77
C ASN A 50 -0.12 12.75 6.96
N LEU A 51 1.04 12.85 6.32
CA LEU A 51 1.36 13.96 5.45
C LEU A 51 0.92 13.69 4.00
N MET A 52 0.30 14.69 3.39
CA MET A 52 -0.05 14.74 1.98
C MET A 52 0.59 15.99 1.37
N THR A 53 1.21 15.86 0.21
CA THR A 53 1.80 16.98 -0.51
C THR A 53 1.05 17.17 -1.82
N ILE A 54 0.47 18.34 -2.02
CA ILE A 54 -0.19 18.72 -3.27
C ILE A 54 0.67 19.77 -3.95
N ILE A 55 1.19 19.43 -5.12
CA ILE A 55 2.00 20.32 -5.92
C ILE A 55 1.09 20.93 -6.98
N TYR A 56 1.24 22.20 -7.21
CA TYR A 56 0.48 22.93 -8.20
C TYR A 56 1.40 23.79 -9.09
N ARG A 57 1.00 23.92 -10.32
CA ARG A 57 1.63 24.78 -11.31
C ARG A 57 0.58 25.67 -11.92
N PRO A 58 0.45 26.93 -11.49
CA PRO A 58 -0.42 27.89 -12.15
C PRO A 58 0.17 28.28 -13.51
N ASP A 59 -0.67 28.78 -14.39
CA ASP A 59 -0.19 29.30 -15.67
C ASP A 59 0.74 30.50 -15.47
N ASP A 60 0.40 31.39 -14.53
CA ASP A 60 1.24 32.51 -14.11
C ASP A 60 0.99 32.86 -12.64
N TYR A 61 2.02 32.75 -11.78
CA TYR A 61 1.96 33.19 -10.38
C TYR A 61 1.80 34.69 -10.21
N LEU A 62 2.18 35.46 -11.21
CA LEU A 62 2.18 36.92 -11.12
C LEU A 62 0.84 37.51 -11.57
N ASP A 63 -0.11 36.70 -12.01
CA ASP A 63 -1.48 37.11 -12.29
C ASP A 63 -2.33 37.12 -11.03
N LYS A 64 -3.07 38.22 -10.80
CA LYS A 64 -3.92 38.41 -9.61
C LYS A 64 -4.97 37.31 -9.51
N THR A 65 -5.62 36.98 -10.61
CA THR A 65 -6.71 36.01 -10.65
C THR A 65 -6.26 34.62 -10.24
N ASN A 66 -5.16 34.14 -10.83
CA ASN A 66 -4.57 32.84 -10.49
C ASN A 66 -4.13 32.78 -9.03
N PHE A 67 -3.56 33.86 -8.51
CA PHE A 67 -3.11 33.94 -7.13
C PHE A 67 -4.28 33.90 -6.14
N THR A 68 -5.33 34.65 -6.41
CA THR A 68 -6.58 34.67 -5.60
C THR A 68 -7.25 33.31 -5.60
N GLU A 69 -7.36 32.69 -6.78
CA GLU A 69 -7.94 31.34 -6.93
C GLU A 69 -7.19 30.30 -6.09
N LEU A 70 -5.84 30.37 -6.04
CA LEU A 70 -5.03 29.49 -5.22
C LEU A 70 -5.20 29.74 -3.71
N GLU A 71 -5.31 30.99 -3.31
CA GLU A 71 -5.54 31.38 -1.91
C GLU A 71 -6.90 30.86 -1.42
N ASP A 72 -7.97 31.14 -2.18
CA ASP A 72 -9.32 30.66 -1.85
C ASP A 72 -9.41 29.13 -1.80
N LEU A 73 -8.72 28.47 -2.73
CA LEU A 73 -8.67 27.02 -2.74
C LEU A 73 -7.99 26.46 -1.49
N LEU A 74 -6.91 27.10 -1.04
CA LEU A 74 -6.19 26.70 0.16
C LEU A 74 -7.09 26.76 1.39
N TYR A 75 -7.81 27.87 1.58
CA TYR A 75 -8.77 28.01 2.68
C TYR A 75 -9.89 26.98 2.59
N ASN A 76 -10.43 26.73 1.39
CA ASN A 76 -11.43 25.68 1.17
C ASN A 76 -10.91 24.26 1.48
N ILE A 77 -9.62 24.01 1.24
CA ILE A 77 -9.00 22.73 1.60
C ILE A 77 -8.79 22.66 3.12
N GLU A 78 -8.33 23.72 3.76
CA GLU A 78 -8.07 23.75 5.22
C GLU A 78 -9.35 23.52 6.03
N ASP A 79 -10.49 23.98 5.55
CA ASP A 79 -11.80 23.78 6.17
C ASP A 79 -12.36 22.36 6.02
N LEU A 80 -11.72 21.49 5.24
CA LEU A 80 -12.20 20.11 5.07
C LEU A 80 -12.03 19.29 6.35
N HIS A 81 -13.09 18.61 6.74
CA HIS A 81 -13.03 17.67 7.86
C HIS A 81 -11.94 16.59 7.62
N GLY A 82 -11.06 16.42 8.58
CA GLY A 82 -9.95 15.49 8.51
C GLY A 82 -8.60 16.15 8.21
N ILE A 83 -8.57 17.46 7.95
CA ILE A 83 -7.34 18.23 7.81
C ILE A 83 -7.06 18.92 9.13
N LYS A 84 -5.79 18.83 9.56
CA LYS A 84 -5.30 19.42 10.80
C LYS A 84 -4.63 20.77 10.57
N ASN A 85 -3.81 20.84 9.51
CA ASN A 85 -3.05 22.02 9.15
C ASN A 85 -2.63 21.95 7.69
N VAL A 86 -2.52 23.14 7.04
CA VAL A 86 -2.01 23.29 5.68
C VAL A 86 -0.84 24.28 5.71
N VAL A 87 0.31 23.87 5.20
CA VAL A 87 1.50 24.74 5.06
C VAL A 87 1.72 25.01 3.58
N SER A 88 1.76 26.29 3.20
CA SER A 88 1.92 26.76 1.82
C SER A 88 2.67 28.09 1.77
N ILE A 89 2.76 28.70 0.59
CA ILE A 89 3.30 30.06 0.43
C ILE A 89 2.50 31.09 1.24
N PHE A 90 1.19 30.89 1.42
CA PHE A 90 0.31 31.78 2.15
C PHE A 90 0.54 31.69 3.68
N SER A 91 0.85 30.48 4.19
CA SER A 91 1.12 30.29 5.62
C SER A 91 2.32 31.12 6.13
N LEU A 92 3.34 31.36 5.28
CA LEU A 92 4.44 32.26 5.63
C LEU A 92 4.02 33.72 5.54
N SER A 93 3.15 34.08 4.58
CA SER A 93 2.61 35.43 4.46
C SER A 93 1.81 35.86 5.70
N ASP A 94 1.12 34.94 6.34
CA ASP A 94 0.35 35.19 7.55
C ASP A 94 1.23 35.49 8.79
N VAL A 95 2.46 34.96 8.79
CA VAL A 95 3.38 35.08 9.93
C VAL A 95 4.41 36.22 9.74
N ASP A 96 4.86 36.44 8.49
CA ASP A 96 5.89 37.41 8.14
C ASP A 96 5.34 38.53 7.26
N LEU A 97 5.22 39.71 7.83
CA LEU A 97 4.76 40.93 7.10
C LEU A 97 5.60 41.27 5.87
N LYS A 98 6.91 40.87 5.84
CA LYS A 98 7.74 41.06 4.65
C LYS A 98 7.38 40.10 3.52
N ALA A 99 6.83 38.94 3.85
CA ALA A 99 6.30 37.98 2.90
C ALA A 99 4.88 38.32 2.43
N TRP A 100 4.17 39.15 3.19
CA TRP A 100 2.80 39.52 2.90
C TRP A 100 2.67 40.19 1.52
N ILE A 101 1.86 39.64 0.66
CA ILE A 101 1.68 40.10 -0.72
C ILE A 101 0.62 41.20 -0.82
N GLY A 102 -0.23 41.32 0.17
CA GLY A 102 -1.35 42.23 0.26
C GLY A 102 -2.68 41.46 0.34
N ASN A 103 -3.75 42.11 0.69
CA ASN A 103 -5.06 41.50 0.64
C ASN A 103 -5.50 41.42 -0.84
N VAL A 104 -5.45 40.23 -1.41
CA VAL A 104 -5.70 39.98 -2.84
C VAL A 104 -7.15 40.29 -3.21
N HIS A 105 -8.09 40.19 -2.24
CA HIS A 105 -9.51 40.54 -2.39
C HIS A 105 -9.78 42.03 -2.29
N ASP A 106 -8.77 42.84 -1.87
CA ASP A 106 -8.95 44.31 -1.80
C ASP A 106 -8.63 44.94 -3.17
N ASP A 107 -9.65 45.40 -3.84
CA ASP A 107 -9.52 46.03 -5.17
C ASP A 107 -8.83 47.41 -5.10
N SER A 108 -8.65 48.00 -3.91
CA SER A 108 -7.87 49.22 -3.71
C SER A 108 -6.35 49.00 -3.84
N ILE A 109 -5.87 47.75 -3.75
CA ILE A 109 -4.46 47.42 -3.84
C ILE A 109 -4.04 47.24 -5.31
N ILE A 110 -3.09 48.10 -5.77
CA ILE A 110 -2.51 47.98 -7.11
C ILE A 110 -1.63 46.73 -7.14
N TRP A 111 -2.07 45.68 -7.86
CA TRP A 111 -1.32 44.46 -8.09
C TRP A 111 -0.07 44.77 -8.93
N ASN A 112 1.13 44.56 -8.35
CA ASN A 112 2.39 44.82 -9.03
C ASN A 112 3.20 43.52 -9.16
N ARG A 113 3.41 43.07 -10.41
CA ARG A 113 4.13 41.83 -10.74
C ARG A 113 5.54 41.78 -10.15
N ASP A 114 6.29 42.87 -10.18
CA ASP A 114 7.66 42.91 -9.66
C ASP A 114 7.67 42.79 -8.12
N THR A 115 6.68 43.36 -7.44
CA THR A 115 6.52 43.23 -6.00
C THR A 115 6.20 41.80 -5.63
N VAL A 116 5.24 41.15 -6.31
CA VAL A 116 4.88 39.75 -6.08
C VAL A 116 6.09 38.84 -6.31
N LEU A 117 6.84 39.04 -7.40
CA LEU A 117 8.05 38.26 -7.69
C LEU A 117 9.11 38.42 -6.58
N LYS A 118 9.33 39.65 -6.08
CA LYS A 118 10.24 39.88 -4.94
C LYS A 118 9.78 39.14 -3.70
N LYS A 119 8.48 39.14 -3.41
CA LYS A 119 7.89 38.43 -2.26
C LYS A 119 8.02 36.91 -2.40
N LEU A 120 7.72 36.35 -3.56
CA LEU A 120 7.91 34.92 -3.81
C LEU A 120 9.37 34.49 -3.65
N LYS A 121 10.34 35.27 -4.14
CA LYS A 121 11.78 35.03 -3.90
C LYS A 121 12.15 35.15 -2.42
N TYR A 122 11.55 36.07 -1.72
CA TYR A 122 11.73 36.21 -0.28
C TYR A 122 11.20 34.98 0.47
N ILE A 123 9.97 34.48 0.15
CA ILE A 123 9.41 33.26 0.71
C ILE A 123 10.32 32.05 0.38
N GLN A 124 10.72 31.92 -0.88
CA GLN A 124 11.58 30.81 -1.32
C GLN A 124 12.91 30.75 -0.56
N SER A 125 13.49 31.89 -0.21
CA SER A 125 14.75 31.96 0.52
C SER A 125 14.60 31.67 2.05
N ASP A 126 13.42 31.35 2.53
CA ASP A 126 13.21 30.94 3.92
C ASP A 126 13.87 29.58 4.21
N PRO A 127 14.72 29.48 5.26
CA PRO A 127 15.47 28.25 5.54
C PRO A 127 14.62 27.08 6.00
N SER A 128 13.41 27.30 6.53
CA SER A 128 12.56 26.24 7.10
C SER A 128 11.54 25.71 6.12
N ILE A 129 10.79 26.59 5.47
CA ILE A 129 9.66 26.20 4.60
C ILE A 129 9.82 26.60 3.15
N GLY A 130 10.63 27.61 2.82
CA GLY A 130 10.67 28.24 1.51
C GLY A 130 10.85 27.27 0.35
N THR A 131 11.86 26.43 0.42
CA THR A 131 12.13 25.42 -0.62
C THR A 131 11.22 24.20 -0.54
N ARG A 132 10.39 24.07 0.48
CA ARG A 132 9.39 23.01 0.64
C ARG A 132 8.04 23.40 0.04
N VAL A 133 7.73 24.71 0.00
CA VAL A 133 6.47 25.22 -0.53
C VAL A 133 6.60 25.86 -1.92
N LEU A 134 7.84 26.17 -2.36
CA LEU A 134 8.08 26.81 -3.65
C LEU A 134 9.34 26.23 -4.31
N SER A 135 9.25 25.84 -5.58
CA SER A 135 10.38 25.30 -6.34
C SER A 135 11.45 26.37 -6.63
N ASN A 136 12.68 25.92 -6.89
CA ASN A 136 13.80 26.83 -7.13
C ASN A 136 13.60 27.73 -8.36
N ASP A 137 12.89 27.25 -9.37
CA ASP A 137 12.57 27.98 -10.59
C ASP A 137 11.26 28.77 -10.52
N LEU A 138 10.62 28.80 -9.35
CA LEU A 138 9.34 29.45 -9.09
C LEU A 138 8.16 28.95 -9.97
N LYS A 139 8.31 27.77 -10.60
CA LYS A 139 7.26 27.21 -11.47
C LYS A 139 6.23 26.40 -10.73
N TYR A 140 6.63 25.75 -9.65
CA TYR A 140 5.79 24.86 -8.88
C TYR A 140 5.67 25.36 -7.44
N GLY A 141 4.44 25.37 -6.94
CA GLY A 141 4.17 25.54 -5.52
C GLY A 141 3.74 24.21 -4.90
N ALA A 142 3.87 24.09 -3.59
CA ALA A 142 3.39 22.94 -2.85
C ALA A 142 2.58 23.35 -1.64
N MET A 143 1.53 22.59 -1.35
CA MET A 143 0.75 22.59 -0.13
C MET A 143 1.08 21.32 0.63
N ILE A 144 1.60 21.44 1.84
CA ILE A 144 1.85 20.32 2.74
C ILE A 144 0.68 20.24 3.71
N ILE A 145 -0.09 19.18 3.60
CA ILE A 145 -1.33 18.98 4.35
C ILE A 145 -1.07 17.92 5.40
N SER A 146 -1.30 18.26 6.67
CA SER A 146 -1.28 17.34 7.78
C SER A 146 -2.69 16.83 8.05
N LEU A 147 -2.87 15.52 8.12
CA LEU A 147 -4.16 14.90 8.38
C LEU A 147 -4.38 14.69 9.88
N ASN A 148 -5.64 14.75 10.32
CA ASN A 148 -6.02 14.35 11.67
C ASN A 148 -5.78 12.85 11.90
N ASP A 149 -5.46 12.47 13.13
CA ASP A 149 -5.22 11.08 13.50
C ASP A 149 -6.47 10.18 13.34
N GLU A 150 -7.65 10.77 13.25
CA GLU A 150 -8.91 10.10 12.94
C GLU A 150 -8.96 9.55 11.51
N ILE A 151 -8.25 10.19 10.57
CA ILE A 151 -8.15 9.77 9.17
C ILE A 151 -7.14 8.62 9.02
N ASN A 152 -7.40 7.52 9.68
CA ASN A 152 -6.43 6.42 9.83
C ASN A 152 -6.63 5.28 8.83
N ASN A 153 -7.85 5.14 8.28
CA ASN A 153 -8.17 4.04 7.39
C ASN A 153 -8.11 4.47 5.91
N HIS A 154 -7.97 3.48 5.03
CA HIS A 154 -7.90 3.70 3.59
C HIS A 154 -9.14 4.40 3.02
N LYS A 155 -10.34 4.08 3.52
CA LYS A 155 -11.61 4.63 3.02
C LYS A 155 -11.69 6.14 3.24
N ASP A 156 -11.37 6.60 4.45
CA ASP A 156 -11.45 8.02 4.80
C ASP A 156 -10.38 8.84 4.07
N ARG A 157 -9.14 8.30 3.97
CA ARG A 157 -8.07 8.92 3.17
C ARG A 157 -8.45 9.04 1.69
N THR A 158 -9.02 8.00 1.10
CA THR A 158 -9.45 8.01 -0.30
C THR A 158 -10.61 8.99 -0.51
N LEU A 159 -11.56 9.08 0.42
CA LEU A 159 -12.67 10.01 0.36
C LEU A 159 -12.17 11.46 0.44
N LEU A 160 -11.26 11.75 1.38
CA LEU A 160 -10.65 13.08 1.52
C LEU A 160 -9.87 13.46 0.26
N LEU A 161 -9.03 12.58 -0.26
CA LEU A 161 -8.29 12.81 -1.51
C LEU A 161 -9.24 13.08 -2.69
N LYS A 162 -10.37 12.36 -2.76
CA LYS A 162 -11.39 12.60 -3.79
C LYS A 162 -12.03 13.99 -3.66
N ARG A 163 -12.33 14.43 -2.43
CA ARG A 163 -12.87 15.78 -2.17
C ARG A 163 -11.87 16.86 -2.59
N ILE A 164 -10.60 16.72 -2.22
CA ILE A 164 -9.53 17.62 -2.64
C ILE A 164 -9.42 17.67 -4.17
N LYS A 165 -9.42 16.51 -4.85
CA LYS A 165 -9.39 16.44 -6.32
C LYS A 165 -10.58 17.13 -6.97
N LEU A 166 -11.76 17.11 -6.36
CA LEU A 166 -12.94 17.81 -6.88
C LEU A 166 -12.78 19.33 -6.77
N LEU A 167 -12.20 19.83 -5.67
CA LEU A 167 -11.92 21.26 -5.52
C LEU A 167 -10.89 21.76 -6.51
N THR A 168 -9.82 21.00 -6.71
CA THR A 168 -8.70 21.37 -7.58
C THR A 168 -9.02 21.25 -9.08
N ASN A 169 -9.92 20.36 -9.48
CA ASN A 169 -10.30 20.18 -10.89
C ASN A 169 -11.00 21.39 -11.51
N ASN A 170 -11.53 22.31 -10.71
CA ASN A 170 -12.23 23.50 -11.18
C ASN A 170 -11.29 24.70 -11.40
N THR A 171 -9.99 24.52 -11.21
CA THR A 171 -8.98 25.57 -11.33
C THR A 171 -8.16 25.43 -12.60
N SER A 172 -7.55 26.53 -13.04
CA SER A 172 -6.68 26.58 -14.24
C SER A 172 -5.31 25.93 -14.04
N ALA A 173 -4.91 25.62 -12.80
CA ALA A 173 -3.60 25.09 -12.48
C ALA A 173 -3.47 23.57 -12.77
N GLU A 174 -2.27 23.13 -13.10
CA GLU A 174 -1.91 21.70 -13.14
C GLU A 174 -1.67 21.18 -11.72
N TRP A 175 -2.32 20.06 -11.36
CA TRP A 175 -2.26 19.49 -10.01
C TRP A 175 -1.59 18.13 -9.97
N ILE A 176 -0.68 17.96 -9.01
CA ILE A 176 0.07 16.74 -8.75
C ILE A 176 -0.13 16.38 -7.28
N TYR A 177 -0.54 15.14 -7.03
CA TYR A 177 -0.81 14.65 -5.68
C TYR A 177 0.27 13.67 -5.27
N SER A 178 0.91 13.95 -4.15
CA SER A 178 2.07 13.25 -3.64
C SER A 178 2.03 13.10 -2.11
N GLY A 179 3.03 12.49 -1.52
CA GLY A 179 3.08 12.23 -0.08
C GLY A 179 2.68 10.80 0.27
N VAL A 180 3.06 10.38 1.48
CA VAL A 180 2.86 9.00 1.95
C VAL A 180 1.37 8.62 1.97
N SER A 181 0.49 9.53 2.38
CA SER A 181 -0.96 9.30 2.41
C SER A 181 -1.55 9.06 1.03
N VAL A 182 -1.09 9.80 0.00
CA VAL A 182 -1.52 9.60 -1.39
C VAL A 182 -0.99 8.29 -1.92
N LEU A 183 0.31 8.01 -1.70
CA LEU A 183 0.96 6.77 -2.11
C LEU A 183 0.19 5.55 -1.58
N ARG A 184 -0.14 5.53 -0.29
CA ARG A 184 -0.92 4.44 0.32
C ARG A 184 -2.29 4.27 -0.34
N SER A 185 -3.03 5.36 -0.54
CA SER A 185 -4.37 5.31 -1.14
C SER A 185 -4.34 4.82 -2.58
N GLU A 186 -3.40 5.30 -3.39
CA GLU A 186 -3.25 4.90 -4.78
C GLU A 186 -2.71 3.47 -4.91
N TYR A 187 -1.81 3.04 -4.02
CA TYR A 187 -1.27 1.68 -4.01
C TYR A 187 -2.38 0.65 -3.75
N VAL A 188 -3.23 0.89 -2.75
CA VAL A 188 -4.41 0.05 -2.49
C VAL A 188 -5.34 0.01 -3.70
N ARG A 189 -5.60 1.16 -4.33
CA ARG A 189 -6.42 1.23 -5.53
C ARG A 189 -5.86 0.40 -6.67
N TYR A 190 -4.53 0.43 -6.89
CA TYR A 190 -3.89 -0.40 -7.91
C TYR A 190 -3.97 -1.87 -7.58
N MET A 191 -3.73 -2.28 -6.35
CA MET A 191 -3.85 -3.67 -5.92
C MET A 191 -5.25 -4.22 -6.13
N LEU A 192 -6.29 -3.48 -5.71
CA LEU A 192 -7.67 -3.88 -5.92
C LEU A 192 -8.00 -3.96 -7.42
N ARG A 193 -7.57 -2.98 -8.22
CA ARG A 193 -7.77 -2.99 -9.66
C ARG A 193 -7.08 -4.17 -10.32
N ASP A 194 -5.87 -4.52 -9.91
CA ASP A 194 -5.11 -5.62 -10.48
C ASP A 194 -5.78 -6.96 -10.20
N ASN A 195 -6.35 -7.18 -9.01
CA ASN A 195 -7.18 -8.35 -8.74
C ASN A 195 -8.38 -8.44 -9.70
N PHE A 196 -9.10 -7.34 -9.89
CA PHE A 196 -10.23 -7.32 -10.85
C PHE A 196 -9.79 -7.46 -12.31
N LEU A 197 -8.56 -7.08 -12.63
CA LEU A 197 -8.01 -7.22 -13.99
C LEU A 197 -7.51 -8.63 -14.27
N PHE A 198 -6.86 -9.30 -13.31
CA PHE A 198 -6.24 -10.61 -13.51
C PHE A 198 -7.19 -11.78 -13.23
N LEU A 199 -8.12 -11.66 -12.31
CA LEU A 199 -9.02 -12.75 -11.92
C LEU A 199 -9.93 -13.21 -13.07
N PRO A 200 -10.56 -12.32 -13.89
CA PRO A 200 -11.35 -12.76 -15.02
C PRO A 200 -10.57 -13.51 -16.13
N PRO A 201 -9.39 -13.06 -16.61
CA PRO A 201 -8.59 -13.82 -17.55
C PRO A 201 -8.17 -15.20 -17.01
N ILE A 202 -7.79 -15.30 -15.73
CA ILE A 202 -7.46 -16.57 -15.10
C ILE A 202 -8.71 -17.47 -15.07
N ALA A 203 -9.85 -16.95 -14.69
CA ALA A 203 -11.11 -17.69 -14.69
C ALA A 203 -11.48 -18.18 -16.12
N ILE A 204 -11.38 -17.31 -17.14
CA ILE A 204 -11.63 -17.67 -18.53
C ILE A 204 -10.67 -18.76 -19.01
N LEU A 205 -9.38 -18.63 -18.70
CA LEU A 205 -8.38 -19.64 -19.04
C LEU A 205 -8.72 -20.99 -18.41
N LEU A 206 -9.03 -21.00 -17.12
CA LEU A 206 -9.40 -22.20 -16.38
C LEU A 206 -10.70 -22.83 -16.91
N VAL A 207 -11.73 -22.02 -17.15
CA VAL A 207 -12.98 -22.49 -17.79
C VAL A 207 -12.68 -23.13 -19.15
N SER A 208 -11.82 -22.51 -19.95
CA SER A 208 -11.44 -23.00 -21.27
C SER A 208 -10.72 -24.36 -21.18
N ILE A 209 -9.75 -24.48 -20.26
CA ILE A 209 -9.03 -25.74 -20.00
C ILE A 209 -9.99 -26.81 -19.49
N LEU A 210 -10.83 -26.50 -18.51
CA LEU A 210 -11.81 -27.45 -17.96
C LEU A 210 -12.83 -27.87 -19.03
N ARG A 211 -13.28 -26.92 -19.86
CA ARG A 211 -14.20 -27.21 -20.98
C ARG A 211 -13.57 -28.12 -22.02
N PHE A 212 -12.30 -27.90 -22.30
CA PHE A 212 -11.53 -28.77 -23.21
C PHE A 212 -11.37 -30.18 -22.63
N VAL A 213 -11.09 -30.31 -21.33
CA VAL A 213 -10.88 -31.59 -20.62
C VAL A 213 -12.19 -32.35 -20.44
N PHE A 214 -13.19 -31.71 -19.82
CA PHE A 214 -14.41 -32.41 -19.40
C PHE A 214 -15.54 -32.41 -20.42
N ARG A 215 -15.57 -31.45 -21.37
CA ARG A 215 -16.61 -31.29 -22.41
C ARG A 215 -18.05 -31.21 -21.89
N ASN A 216 -18.26 -31.18 -20.59
CA ASN A 216 -19.53 -31.08 -19.91
C ASN A 216 -19.55 -29.82 -19.02
N TRP A 217 -20.54 -28.93 -19.16
CA TRP A 217 -20.63 -27.69 -18.44
C TRP A 217 -20.83 -27.87 -16.92
N VAL A 218 -21.51 -28.93 -16.48
CA VAL A 218 -21.67 -29.22 -15.05
C VAL A 218 -20.31 -29.48 -14.41
N LEU A 219 -19.48 -30.32 -15.06
CA LEU A 219 -18.13 -30.61 -14.55
C LEU A 219 -17.19 -29.39 -14.61
N VAL A 220 -17.46 -28.44 -15.50
CA VAL A 220 -16.71 -27.18 -15.55
C VAL A 220 -17.13 -26.22 -14.43
N MET A 221 -18.44 -26.11 -14.18
CA MET A 221 -18.96 -25.14 -13.21
C MET A 221 -18.73 -25.57 -11.75
N LEU A 222 -18.76 -26.87 -11.44
CA LEU A 222 -18.58 -27.37 -10.08
C LEU A 222 -17.28 -26.91 -9.41
N PRO A 223 -16.07 -27.05 -10.02
CA PRO A 223 -14.84 -26.54 -9.44
C PRO A 223 -14.87 -25.03 -9.19
N ILE A 224 -15.46 -24.26 -10.11
CA ILE A 224 -15.55 -22.80 -10.00
C ILE A 224 -16.45 -22.42 -8.83
N ILE A 225 -17.64 -23.04 -8.72
CA ILE A 225 -18.56 -22.81 -7.60
C ILE A 225 -17.88 -23.18 -6.27
N THR A 226 -17.16 -24.31 -6.23
CA THR A 226 -16.41 -24.76 -5.06
C THR A 226 -15.46 -23.68 -4.55
N VAL A 227 -14.65 -23.10 -5.47
CA VAL A 227 -13.70 -22.06 -5.10
C VAL A 227 -14.37 -20.75 -4.70
N LEU A 228 -15.42 -20.32 -5.41
CA LEU A 228 -16.17 -19.13 -5.06
C LEU A 228 -16.76 -19.23 -3.64
N VAL A 229 -17.33 -20.39 -3.31
CA VAL A 229 -17.85 -20.67 -1.96
C VAL A 229 -16.71 -20.66 -0.94
N THR A 230 -15.58 -21.26 -1.26
CA THR A 230 -14.38 -21.25 -0.40
C THR A 230 -13.92 -19.82 -0.07
N ILE A 231 -13.84 -18.95 -1.09
CA ILE A 231 -13.45 -17.55 -0.92
C ILE A 231 -14.46 -16.81 -0.02
N VAL A 232 -15.77 -17.02 -0.25
CA VAL A 232 -16.83 -16.41 0.60
C VAL A 232 -16.69 -16.87 2.05
N TRP A 233 -16.44 -18.15 2.28
CA TRP A 233 -16.26 -18.66 3.65
C TRP A 233 -15.02 -18.10 4.30
N LEU A 234 -13.88 -18.09 3.60
CA LEU A 234 -12.64 -17.51 4.14
C LEU A 234 -12.82 -16.04 4.50
N LEU A 235 -13.30 -15.22 3.57
CA LEU A 235 -13.51 -13.79 3.81
C LEU A 235 -14.51 -13.54 4.93
N GLY A 236 -15.56 -14.36 5.02
CA GLY A 236 -16.54 -14.30 6.12
C GLY A 236 -15.92 -14.64 7.47
N ILE A 237 -15.12 -15.69 7.54
CA ILE A 237 -14.37 -16.07 8.76
C ILE A 237 -13.39 -14.96 9.14
N MET A 238 -12.60 -14.43 8.20
CA MET A 238 -11.71 -13.31 8.45
C MET A 238 -12.46 -12.11 9.05
N GLY A 239 -13.61 -11.73 8.45
CA GLY A 239 -14.45 -10.65 8.96
C GLY A 239 -15.06 -10.93 10.34
N PHE A 240 -15.31 -12.20 10.68
CA PHE A 240 -15.83 -12.62 11.99
C PHE A 240 -14.78 -12.57 13.10
N ILE A 241 -13.56 -13.06 12.82
CA ILE A 241 -12.45 -13.08 13.79
C ILE A 241 -11.64 -11.76 13.81
N GLY A 242 -11.97 -10.82 12.93
CA GLY A 242 -11.33 -9.51 12.91
C GLY A 242 -9.96 -9.46 12.21
N LEU A 243 -9.65 -10.42 11.34
CA LEU A 243 -8.49 -10.34 10.46
C LEU A 243 -8.70 -9.25 9.40
N GLU A 244 -7.63 -8.57 9.02
CA GLU A 244 -7.65 -7.44 8.09
C GLU A 244 -7.04 -7.84 6.75
N ILE A 245 -7.56 -7.26 5.67
CA ILE A 245 -6.94 -7.41 4.34
C ILE A 245 -5.74 -6.47 4.27
N ASN A 246 -4.56 -7.04 4.21
CA ASN A 246 -3.30 -6.31 4.13
C ASN A 246 -2.61 -6.46 2.75
N ILE A 247 -1.39 -5.91 2.62
CA ILE A 247 -0.62 -5.88 1.38
C ILE A 247 -0.26 -7.28 0.84
N MET A 248 -0.28 -8.33 1.67
CA MET A 248 -0.03 -9.70 1.24
C MET A 248 -1.33 -10.47 1.04
N THR A 249 -2.33 -10.25 1.91
CA THR A 249 -3.56 -11.05 1.93
C THR A 249 -4.50 -10.75 0.75
N TYR A 250 -4.31 -9.60 0.06
CA TYR A 250 -5.10 -9.30 -1.14
C TYR A 250 -4.97 -10.34 -2.25
N ILE A 251 -3.84 -11.10 -2.31
CA ILE A 251 -3.59 -12.14 -3.31
C ILE A 251 -4.23 -13.49 -2.95
N VAL A 252 -4.66 -13.67 -1.70
CA VAL A 252 -5.20 -14.94 -1.19
C VAL A 252 -6.35 -15.48 -2.03
N PRO A 253 -7.37 -14.69 -2.47
CA PRO A 253 -8.43 -15.18 -3.34
C PRO A 253 -7.91 -15.78 -4.65
N THR A 254 -6.90 -15.17 -5.26
CA THR A 254 -6.27 -15.65 -6.50
C THR A 254 -5.52 -16.96 -6.28
N LEU A 255 -4.80 -17.10 -5.17
CA LEU A 255 -4.11 -18.35 -4.82
C LEU A 255 -5.10 -19.47 -4.53
N LEU A 256 -6.16 -19.21 -3.79
CA LEU A 256 -7.20 -20.19 -3.51
C LEU A 256 -7.95 -20.62 -4.79
N PHE A 257 -8.09 -19.69 -5.74
CA PHE A 257 -8.68 -20.02 -7.03
C PHE A 257 -7.88 -21.11 -7.76
N ILE A 258 -6.56 -21.04 -7.68
CA ILE A 258 -5.66 -22.03 -8.32
C ILE A 258 -5.63 -23.35 -7.53
N ILE A 259 -5.46 -23.27 -6.20
CA ILE A 259 -5.32 -24.44 -5.33
C ILE A 259 -6.65 -25.20 -5.21
N GLY A 260 -7.75 -24.51 -4.96
CA GLY A 260 -9.05 -25.14 -4.70
C GLY A 260 -9.66 -25.83 -5.92
N ILE A 261 -9.36 -25.35 -7.14
CA ILE A 261 -9.77 -26.04 -8.38
C ILE A 261 -9.12 -27.41 -8.49
N SER A 262 -7.86 -27.56 -8.07
CA SER A 262 -7.12 -28.83 -8.16
C SER A 262 -7.83 -29.95 -7.42
N ASP A 263 -8.30 -29.73 -6.20
CA ASP A 263 -8.99 -30.73 -5.40
C ASP A 263 -10.29 -31.20 -6.09
N ALA A 264 -11.06 -30.25 -6.61
CA ALA A 264 -12.29 -30.55 -7.33
C ALA A 264 -12.04 -31.38 -8.61
N ILE A 265 -10.99 -31.05 -9.37
CA ILE A 265 -10.60 -31.78 -10.58
C ILE A 265 -10.20 -33.22 -10.24
N HIS A 266 -9.44 -33.43 -9.19
CA HIS A 266 -9.03 -34.78 -8.77
C HIS A 266 -10.23 -35.68 -8.47
N ILE A 267 -11.23 -35.17 -7.76
CA ILE A 267 -12.48 -35.90 -7.49
C ILE A 267 -13.20 -36.22 -8.81
N GLN A 268 -13.33 -35.24 -9.70
CA GLN A 268 -14.04 -35.42 -10.98
C GLN A 268 -13.36 -36.43 -11.92
N VAL A 269 -12.05 -36.32 -12.05
CA VAL A 269 -11.28 -37.27 -12.91
C VAL A 269 -11.40 -38.69 -12.38
N ARG A 270 -11.26 -38.88 -11.07
CA ARG A 270 -11.39 -40.21 -10.44
C ARG A 270 -12.80 -40.76 -10.56
N PHE A 271 -13.81 -39.90 -10.40
CA PHE A 271 -15.20 -40.29 -10.63
C PHE A 271 -15.42 -40.78 -12.05
N MET A 272 -14.91 -40.06 -13.07
CA MET A 272 -15.01 -40.46 -14.46
C MET A 272 -14.32 -41.81 -14.73
N GLU A 273 -13.20 -42.08 -14.13
CA GLU A 273 -12.51 -43.37 -14.19
C GLU A 273 -13.35 -44.51 -13.59
N ASN A 274 -13.94 -44.28 -12.42
CA ASN A 274 -14.75 -45.29 -11.72
C ASN A 274 -16.07 -45.56 -12.47
N VAL A 275 -16.73 -44.53 -13.00
CA VAL A 275 -17.94 -44.71 -13.85
C VAL A 275 -17.60 -45.41 -15.16
N SER A 276 -16.46 -45.16 -15.76
CA SER A 276 -16.08 -45.85 -17.02
C SER A 276 -15.87 -47.34 -16.85
N LYS A 277 -15.56 -47.82 -15.64
CA LYS A 277 -15.40 -49.24 -15.29
C LYS A 277 -16.74 -49.91 -14.96
N ASN A 278 -17.70 -49.16 -14.43
CA ASN A 278 -18.98 -49.67 -13.95
C ASN A 278 -20.12 -48.71 -14.33
N SER A 279 -20.49 -48.69 -15.60
CA SER A 279 -21.35 -47.69 -16.23
C SER A 279 -22.80 -47.63 -15.73
N SER A 280 -23.26 -48.60 -14.95
CA SER A 280 -24.68 -48.68 -14.49
C SER A 280 -24.92 -48.12 -13.07
N ASP A 281 -23.89 -47.92 -12.24
CA ASP A 281 -24.05 -47.45 -10.87
C ASP A 281 -23.23 -46.18 -10.55
N CYS A 282 -23.81 -45.02 -10.87
CA CYS A 282 -23.21 -43.73 -10.57
C CYS A 282 -23.04 -43.46 -9.06
N LYS A 283 -23.94 -44.02 -8.22
CA LYS A 283 -23.84 -43.83 -6.75
C LYS A 283 -22.70 -44.64 -6.15
N GLY A 284 -22.58 -45.92 -6.58
CA GLY A 284 -21.47 -46.79 -6.19
C GLY A 284 -20.13 -46.27 -6.66
N ALA A 285 -20.05 -45.78 -7.90
CA ALA A 285 -18.85 -45.14 -8.45
C ALA A 285 -18.45 -43.87 -7.65
N MET A 286 -19.42 -43.07 -7.21
CA MET A 286 -19.17 -41.89 -6.38
C MET A 286 -18.68 -42.28 -4.97
N LEU A 287 -19.33 -43.27 -4.35
CA LEU A 287 -18.90 -43.76 -3.04
C LEU A 287 -17.44 -44.27 -3.08
N LEU A 288 -17.11 -45.05 -4.12
CA LEU A 288 -15.76 -45.51 -4.35
C LEU A 288 -14.77 -44.34 -4.57
N THR A 289 -15.20 -43.32 -5.30
CA THR A 289 -14.39 -42.11 -5.54
C THR A 289 -14.10 -41.38 -4.24
N ILE A 290 -15.11 -41.14 -3.42
CA ILE A 290 -14.95 -40.45 -2.12
C ILE A 290 -14.02 -41.26 -1.22
N THR A 291 -14.18 -42.57 -1.09
CA THR A 291 -13.34 -43.41 -0.24
C THR A 291 -11.88 -43.45 -0.70
N GLN A 292 -11.62 -43.38 -2.01
CA GLN A 292 -10.28 -43.36 -2.57
C GLN A 292 -9.60 -41.99 -2.50
N MET A 293 -10.36 -40.91 -2.76
CA MET A 293 -9.78 -39.58 -2.95
C MET A 293 -9.82 -38.70 -1.72
N SER A 294 -10.78 -38.89 -0.77
CA SER A 294 -10.90 -38.02 0.39
C SER A 294 -9.63 -37.98 1.25
N LYS A 295 -9.01 -39.15 1.48
CA LYS A 295 -7.76 -39.26 2.24
C LYS A 295 -6.57 -38.63 1.50
N VAL A 296 -6.49 -38.83 0.19
CA VAL A 296 -5.40 -38.30 -0.63
C VAL A 296 -5.47 -36.78 -0.68
N ILE A 297 -6.65 -36.23 -0.99
CA ILE A 297 -6.86 -34.78 -1.05
C ILE A 297 -6.72 -34.13 0.34
N PHE A 298 -7.20 -34.79 1.40
CA PHE A 298 -6.95 -34.31 2.78
C PHE A 298 -5.45 -34.18 3.06
N LEU A 299 -4.67 -35.21 2.71
CA LEU A 299 -3.24 -35.20 2.98
C LEU A 299 -2.51 -34.08 2.19
N THR A 300 -2.88 -33.88 0.91
CA THR A 300 -2.30 -32.82 0.10
C THR A 300 -2.69 -31.43 0.65
N SER A 301 -3.95 -31.22 1.01
CA SER A 301 -4.40 -29.97 1.62
C SER A 301 -3.79 -29.72 2.99
N LEU A 302 -3.62 -30.78 3.80
CA LEU A 302 -2.98 -30.69 5.11
C LEU A 302 -1.48 -30.32 4.98
N THR A 303 -0.75 -30.98 4.09
CA THR A 303 0.66 -30.67 3.86
C THR A 303 0.86 -29.25 3.32
N THR A 304 -0.01 -28.80 2.42
CA THR A 304 -0.02 -27.42 1.91
C THR A 304 -0.33 -26.42 3.03
N SER A 305 -1.34 -26.72 3.86
CA SER A 305 -1.70 -25.88 5.00
C SER A 305 -0.56 -25.77 6.02
N ILE A 306 0.11 -26.89 6.35
CA ILE A 306 1.29 -26.88 7.24
C ILE A 306 2.42 -26.05 6.62
N GLY A 307 2.63 -26.15 5.30
CA GLY A 307 3.63 -25.35 4.60
C GLY A 307 3.37 -23.84 4.73
N PHE A 308 2.12 -23.40 4.59
CA PHE A 308 1.75 -22.01 4.82
C PHE A 308 1.78 -21.60 6.29
N LEU A 309 1.39 -22.49 7.21
CA LEU A 309 1.53 -22.24 8.65
C LEU A 309 2.99 -22.08 9.09
N ALA A 310 3.97 -22.65 8.38
CA ALA A 310 5.37 -22.39 8.67
C ALA A 310 5.75 -20.90 8.54
N LEU A 311 5.01 -20.11 7.75
CA LEU A 311 5.19 -18.66 7.67
C LEU A 311 4.89 -17.94 9.00
N THR A 312 4.15 -18.55 9.92
CA THR A 312 3.89 -17.97 11.24
C THR A 312 5.13 -17.92 12.14
N THR A 313 6.20 -18.61 11.76
CA THR A 313 7.49 -18.57 12.49
C THR A 313 8.30 -17.31 12.20
N THR A 314 7.94 -16.51 11.16
CA THR A 314 8.58 -15.22 10.89
C THR A 314 8.21 -14.18 11.96
N SER A 315 9.03 -13.16 12.11
CA SER A 315 8.73 -12.01 12.99
C SER A 315 7.94 -10.89 12.30
N ILE A 316 7.54 -11.07 11.04
CA ILE A 316 6.80 -10.08 10.25
C ILE A 316 5.32 -10.40 10.31
N LYS A 317 4.52 -9.53 10.95
CA LYS A 317 3.09 -9.74 11.23
C LYS A 317 2.27 -10.07 9.98
N ILE A 318 2.42 -9.32 8.90
CA ILE A 318 1.64 -9.55 7.66
C ILE A 318 1.95 -10.89 7.00
N VAL A 319 3.17 -11.43 7.15
CA VAL A 319 3.54 -12.74 6.63
C VAL A 319 2.93 -13.85 7.49
N GLN A 320 2.85 -13.65 8.82
CA GLN A 320 2.14 -14.57 9.73
C GLN A 320 0.66 -14.67 9.37
N GLU A 321 -0.02 -13.50 9.25
CA GLU A 321 -1.44 -13.43 8.91
C GLU A 321 -1.72 -14.08 7.56
N PHE A 322 -0.93 -13.77 6.53
CA PHE A 322 -1.01 -14.41 5.22
C PHE A 322 -0.88 -15.94 5.29
N GLY A 323 0.09 -16.45 6.08
CA GLY A 323 0.25 -17.89 6.29
C GLY A 323 -0.98 -18.54 6.90
N ILE A 324 -1.57 -17.92 7.93
CA ILE A 324 -2.80 -18.39 8.60
C ILE A 324 -3.99 -18.39 7.63
N GLU A 325 -4.18 -17.30 6.89
CA GLU A 325 -5.30 -17.13 5.98
C GLU A 325 -5.29 -18.15 4.85
N ILE A 326 -4.14 -18.38 4.21
CA ILE A 326 -4.05 -19.40 3.16
C ILE A 326 -4.20 -20.80 3.74
N ALA A 327 -3.61 -21.08 4.88
CA ALA A 327 -3.74 -22.39 5.52
C ALA A 327 -5.20 -22.72 5.83
N LEU A 328 -5.94 -21.76 6.40
CA LEU A 328 -7.39 -21.87 6.61
C LEU A 328 -8.15 -22.02 5.30
N GLY A 329 -7.83 -21.19 4.30
CA GLY A 329 -8.47 -21.23 3.00
C GLY A 329 -8.31 -22.57 2.28
N VAL A 330 -7.12 -23.18 2.34
CA VAL A 330 -6.86 -24.51 1.76
C VAL A 330 -7.65 -25.59 2.47
N MET A 331 -7.74 -25.56 3.79
CA MET A 331 -8.54 -26.55 4.54
C MET A 331 -10.06 -26.40 4.27
N ILE A 332 -10.53 -25.15 4.13
CA ILE A 332 -11.90 -24.87 3.71
C ILE A 332 -12.13 -25.38 2.28
N ALA A 333 -11.20 -25.15 1.34
CA ALA A 333 -11.29 -25.61 -0.03
C ALA A 333 -11.44 -27.14 -0.12
N TRP A 334 -10.64 -27.88 0.66
CA TRP A 334 -10.76 -29.33 0.79
C TRP A 334 -12.17 -29.73 1.26
N LEU A 335 -12.66 -29.14 2.35
CA LEU A 335 -13.97 -29.45 2.92
C LEU A 335 -15.10 -29.18 1.91
N ILE A 336 -15.08 -28.02 1.28
CA ILE A 336 -16.08 -27.60 0.30
C ILE A 336 -16.01 -28.47 -0.96
N SER A 337 -14.81 -28.87 -1.41
CA SER A 337 -14.65 -29.77 -2.56
C SER A 337 -15.31 -31.13 -2.34
N ILE A 338 -15.16 -31.71 -1.13
CA ILE A 338 -15.80 -32.99 -0.77
C ILE A 338 -17.32 -32.85 -0.66
N LEU A 339 -17.83 -31.70 -0.24
CA LEU A 339 -19.26 -31.48 -0.09
C LEU A 339 -19.94 -31.13 -1.42
N ILE A 340 -19.39 -30.19 -2.19
CA ILE A 340 -20.03 -29.65 -3.41
C ILE A 340 -19.85 -30.58 -4.60
N VAL A 341 -18.64 -31.08 -4.86
CA VAL A 341 -18.38 -31.81 -6.11
C VAL A 341 -19.16 -33.11 -6.19
N PRO A 342 -19.14 -34.02 -5.20
CA PRO A 342 -19.94 -35.23 -5.24
C PRO A 342 -21.44 -34.96 -5.28
N SER A 343 -21.92 -34.01 -4.45
CA SER A 343 -23.32 -33.64 -4.40
C SER A 343 -23.82 -33.08 -5.73
N GLY A 344 -23.03 -32.19 -6.34
CA GLY A 344 -23.34 -31.57 -7.63
C GLY A 344 -23.38 -32.61 -8.75
N ILE A 345 -22.40 -33.52 -8.79
CA ILE A 345 -22.37 -34.61 -9.79
C ILE A 345 -23.61 -35.47 -9.68
N LEU A 346 -24.02 -35.89 -8.48
CA LEU A 346 -25.18 -36.77 -8.30
C LEU A 346 -26.52 -36.08 -8.56
N LEU A 347 -26.62 -34.74 -8.35
CA LEU A 347 -27.84 -34.00 -8.66
C LEU A 347 -28.10 -33.84 -10.14
N PHE A 348 -27.07 -33.58 -10.92
CA PHE A 348 -27.19 -33.27 -12.33
C PHE A 348 -27.07 -34.48 -13.28
N LYS A 349 -27.29 -35.69 -12.86
CA LYS A 349 -27.36 -37.04 -13.49
C LYS A 349 -27.06 -37.22 -15.00
N SER A 350 -26.82 -36.20 -15.77
CA SER A 350 -26.68 -36.19 -17.22
C SER A 350 -25.21 -36.29 -17.63
N PHE A 351 -24.62 -37.48 -17.48
CA PHE A 351 -23.24 -37.72 -17.96
C PHE A 351 -23.21 -38.62 -19.16
N GLU A 352 -23.20 -38.05 -20.37
CA GLU A 352 -22.64 -38.73 -21.50
C GLU A 352 -21.12 -38.76 -21.41
N LEU A 353 -20.54 -39.88 -21.07
CA LEU A 353 -19.09 -40.10 -21.11
C LEU A 353 -18.62 -40.10 -22.56
N LYS A 354 -18.39 -38.93 -23.15
CA LYS A 354 -17.74 -38.86 -24.48
C LYS A 354 -16.29 -39.31 -24.32
N LYS A 355 -15.91 -40.35 -25.11
CA LYS A 355 -14.56 -40.94 -25.12
C LYS A 355 -13.48 -39.87 -25.22
N ARG A 356 -12.50 -40.00 -24.32
CA ARG A 356 -11.31 -39.16 -24.19
C ARG A 356 -10.48 -39.21 -25.48
N ASN A 357 -10.29 -38.07 -26.15
CA ASN A 357 -9.42 -37.99 -27.32
C ASN A 357 -8.46 -36.79 -27.25
N LYS A 358 -7.20 -37.09 -27.60
CA LYS A 358 -6.13 -36.16 -28.01
C LYS A 358 -5.10 -35.66 -26.99
N PHE A 359 -5.33 -35.65 -25.67
CA PHE A 359 -4.22 -35.43 -24.73
C PHE A 359 -3.25 -36.64 -24.68
N SER A 360 -3.67 -37.75 -25.30
CA SER A 360 -2.91 -38.99 -25.28
C SER A 360 -1.60 -38.91 -26.09
N ILE A 361 -1.43 -37.98 -27.05
CA ILE A 361 -0.24 -37.96 -27.91
C ILE A 361 0.99 -37.51 -27.14
N ILE A 362 0.88 -36.39 -26.36
CA ILE A 362 2.01 -35.89 -25.54
C ILE A 362 2.28 -36.84 -24.37
N LEU A 363 1.22 -37.33 -23.70
CA LEU A 363 1.37 -38.29 -22.61
C LEU A 363 1.91 -39.64 -23.09
N SER A 364 1.48 -40.16 -24.25
CA SER A 364 2.01 -41.40 -24.82
C SER A 364 3.45 -41.22 -25.27
N TRP A 365 3.80 -40.05 -25.84
CA TRP A 365 5.19 -39.75 -26.16
C TRP A 365 6.05 -39.73 -24.91
N LEU A 366 5.64 -39.01 -23.82
CA LEU A 366 6.32 -39.00 -22.56
C LEU A 366 6.44 -40.37 -21.91
N SER A 367 5.33 -41.12 -21.85
CA SER A 367 5.31 -42.47 -21.26
C SER A 367 6.20 -43.47 -22.00
N ASN A 368 6.44 -43.30 -23.29
CA ASN A 368 7.33 -44.13 -24.08
C ASN A 368 8.79 -43.63 -24.02
N THR A 369 9.02 -42.33 -23.95
CA THR A 369 10.37 -41.73 -23.99
C THR A 369 11.07 -41.78 -22.66
N ILE A 370 10.34 -41.58 -21.53
CA ILE A 370 10.94 -41.60 -20.17
C ILE A 370 11.64 -42.94 -19.85
N PRO A 371 11.00 -44.10 -20.07
CA PRO A 371 11.66 -45.39 -19.82
C PRO A 371 12.84 -45.67 -20.74
N SER A 372 12.78 -45.17 -21.98
CA SER A 372 13.86 -45.43 -22.97
C SER A 372 15.06 -44.53 -22.82
N GLN A 373 14.86 -43.29 -22.30
CA GLN A 373 15.93 -42.30 -22.15
C GLN A 373 15.83 -41.53 -20.82
N PRO A 374 15.93 -42.21 -19.66
CA PRO A 374 15.70 -41.59 -18.37
C PRO A 374 16.72 -40.47 -18.05
N TRP A 375 17.94 -40.62 -18.54
CA TRP A 375 19.02 -39.66 -18.30
C TRP A 375 18.74 -38.26 -18.90
N VAL A 376 18.05 -38.17 -20.02
CA VAL A 376 17.69 -36.89 -20.62
C VAL A 376 16.77 -36.11 -19.72
N PHE A 377 15.81 -36.76 -19.05
CA PHE A 377 14.87 -36.15 -18.12
C PHE A 377 15.50 -35.74 -16.77
N ILE A 378 16.73 -36.20 -16.48
CA ILE A 378 17.52 -35.78 -15.33
C ILE A 378 18.51 -34.68 -15.73
N ILE A 379 19.25 -34.85 -16.83
CA ILE A 379 20.31 -33.94 -17.25
C ILE A 379 19.76 -32.59 -17.70
N VAL A 380 18.68 -32.55 -18.46
CA VAL A 380 18.12 -31.29 -18.97
C VAL A 380 17.64 -30.36 -17.83
N PRO A 381 16.84 -30.84 -16.85
CA PRO A 381 16.49 -30.01 -15.70
C PRO A 381 17.71 -29.61 -14.85
N ALA A 382 18.69 -30.51 -14.68
CA ALA A 382 19.91 -30.21 -13.96
C ALA A 382 20.74 -29.10 -14.61
N LEU A 383 20.87 -29.09 -15.93
CA LEU A 383 21.51 -28.01 -16.68
C LEU A 383 20.77 -26.67 -16.53
N ILE A 384 19.45 -26.69 -16.68
CA ILE A 384 18.62 -25.49 -16.48
C ILE A 384 18.80 -24.95 -15.06
N SER A 385 18.75 -25.83 -14.06
CA SER A 385 18.95 -25.45 -12.65
C SER A 385 20.35 -24.87 -12.42
N SER A 386 21.39 -25.45 -13.04
CA SER A 386 22.77 -24.94 -12.93
C SER A 386 22.92 -23.52 -13.49
N VAL A 387 22.27 -23.25 -14.64
CA VAL A 387 22.24 -21.90 -15.22
C VAL A 387 21.48 -20.93 -14.30
N ALA A 388 20.36 -21.38 -13.72
CA ALA A 388 19.57 -20.56 -12.79
C ALA A 388 20.39 -20.22 -11.53
N VAL A 389 21.09 -21.22 -10.93
CA VAL A 389 21.98 -21.01 -9.77
C VAL A 389 23.10 -20.02 -10.11
N TYR A 390 23.70 -20.13 -11.30
CA TYR A 390 24.73 -19.18 -11.74
C TYR A 390 24.21 -17.74 -11.79
N LYS A 391 22.92 -17.54 -12.15
CA LYS A 391 22.27 -16.24 -12.26
C LYS A 391 21.75 -15.67 -10.93
N ILE A 392 21.77 -16.42 -9.84
CA ILE A 392 21.33 -15.92 -8.51
C ILE A 392 22.12 -14.69 -8.08
N LYS A 393 23.41 -14.61 -8.37
CA LYS A 393 24.26 -13.45 -8.04
C LYS A 393 23.90 -12.15 -8.76
N ASP A 394 23.16 -12.24 -9.84
CA ASP A 394 22.67 -11.05 -10.58
C ASP A 394 21.35 -10.48 -10.00
N ILE A 395 20.80 -11.14 -8.97
CA ILE A 395 19.56 -10.68 -8.30
C ILE A 395 19.92 -9.49 -7.41
N SER A 396 19.33 -8.32 -7.72
CA SER A 396 19.40 -7.16 -6.84
C SER A 396 18.53 -7.40 -5.60
N THR A 397 19.09 -7.11 -4.43
CA THR A 397 18.37 -7.12 -3.15
C THR A 397 17.87 -5.75 -2.73
N ASP A 398 18.21 -4.70 -3.49
CA ASP A 398 17.74 -3.34 -3.25
C ASP A 398 16.31 -3.20 -3.77
N ALA A 399 15.35 -3.35 -2.88
CA ALA A 399 13.94 -3.13 -3.19
C ALA A 399 13.55 -1.69 -2.84
N SER A 400 13.18 -0.90 -3.85
CA SER A 400 12.53 0.40 -3.66
C SER A 400 11.02 0.25 -3.86
N LEU A 401 10.22 0.87 -2.99
CA LEU A 401 8.76 0.94 -3.16
C LEU A 401 8.35 1.56 -4.51
N LEU A 402 9.24 2.35 -5.12
CA LEU A 402 9.00 2.96 -6.42
C LEU A 402 9.23 1.99 -7.58
N ASP A 403 10.06 0.95 -7.41
CA ASP A 403 10.39 -0.01 -8.47
C ASP A 403 9.20 -0.90 -8.82
N ASP A 404 8.24 -1.07 -7.90
CA ASP A 404 6.97 -1.76 -8.15
C ASP A 404 6.05 -0.96 -9.09
N LEU A 405 6.27 0.34 -9.23
CA LEU A 405 5.48 1.19 -10.10
C LEU A 405 6.10 1.26 -11.50
N ARG A 406 5.30 0.94 -12.51
CA ARG A 406 5.77 1.06 -13.91
C ARG A 406 6.10 2.52 -14.25
N PRO A 407 7.21 2.80 -15.01
CA PRO A 407 7.59 4.17 -15.38
C PRO A 407 6.52 4.97 -16.13
N LYS A 408 5.56 4.30 -16.77
CA LYS A 408 4.39 4.94 -17.42
C LYS A 408 3.26 5.28 -16.46
N ASN A 409 3.36 4.91 -15.19
CA ASN A 409 2.33 5.18 -14.20
C ASN A 409 2.36 6.67 -13.81
N LYS A 410 1.19 7.31 -13.73
CA LYS A 410 1.06 8.71 -13.30
C LYS A 410 1.67 8.91 -11.92
N LEU A 411 1.37 8.01 -10.96
CA LEU A 411 1.91 8.10 -9.61
C LEU A 411 3.44 8.09 -9.58
N TYR A 412 4.09 7.25 -10.39
CA TYR A 412 5.55 7.21 -10.50
C TYR A 412 6.11 8.55 -10.99
N ASN A 413 5.48 9.14 -12.01
CA ASN A 413 5.90 10.43 -12.55
C ASN A 413 5.68 11.56 -11.54
N ASP A 414 4.55 11.55 -10.83
CA ASP A 414 4.20 12.51 -9.79
C ASP A 414 5.22 12.46 -8.62
N LEU A 415 5.62 11.25 -8.20
CA LEU A 415 6.64 11.05 -7.17
C LEU A 415 8.03 11.53 -7.61
N LYS A 416 8.44 11.20 -8.84
CA LYS A 416 9.71 11.70 -9.42
C LYS A 416 9.74 13.22 -9.55
N LEU A 417 8.62 13.83 -9.90
CA LEU A 417 8.54 15.28 -9.98
C LEU A 417 8.65 15.90 -8.58
N THR A 418 8.02 15.29 -7.59
CA THR A 418 8.16 15.70 -6.18
C THR A 418 9.60 15.60 -5.70
N GLU A 419 10.28 14.51 -6.01
CA GLU A 419 11.69 14.31 -5.70
C GLU A 419 12.56 15.41 -6.32
N LYS A 420 12.38 15.67 -7.61
CA LYS A 420 13.14 16.67 -8.35
C LYS A 420 13.00 18.09 -7.81
N TYR A 421 11.79 18.52 -7.49
CA TYR A 421 11.50 19.91 -7.13
C TYR A 421 11.44 20.18 -5.64
N PHE A 422 11.05 19.19 -4.83
CA PHE A 422 10.79 19.34 -3.39
C PHE A 422 11.60 18.41 -2.48
N GLY A 423 12.53 17.62 -3.05
CA GLY A 423 13.48 16.82 -2.28
C GLY A 423 12.98 15.46 -1.82
N GLY A 424 11.84 15.00 -2.35
CA GLY A 424 11.32 13.66 -2.10
C GLY A 424 10.05 13.63 -1.25
N VAL A 425 9.51 12.43 -1.11
CA VAL A 425 8.21 12.16 -0.46
C VAL A 425 8.38 11.43 0.86
N LEU A 426 9.45 10.61 0.96
CA LEU A 426 9.74 9.84 2.16
C LEU A 426 10.72 10.62 3.02
N PRO A 427 10.32 11.01 4.25
CA PRO A 427 11.22 11.68 5.17
C PRO A 427 12.29 10.70 5.68
N PHE A 428 13.50 11.19 5.81
CA PHE A 428 14.59 10.54 6.53
C PHE A 428 14.80 11.28 7.84
N GLU A 429 14.50 10.63 8.95
CA GLU A 429 14.48 11.26 10.26
C GLU A 429 15.69 10.86 11.09
N VAL A 430 16.31 11.84 11.72
CA VAL A 430 17.48 11.65 12.60
C VAL A 430 17.13 12.09 14.02
N LEU A 431 16.99 11.11 14.91
CA LEU A 431 16.74 11.37 16.32
C LEU A 431 18.05 11.54 17.09
N ILE A 432 18.25 12.73 17.66
CA ILE A 432 19.37 13.02 18.56
C ILE A 432 18.89 12.87 19.99
N LYS A 433 19.27 11.78 20.66
CA LYS A 433 18.94 11.56 22.07
C LYS A 433 19.95 12.22 22.98
N ILE A 434 19.49 13.16 23.82
CA ILE A 434 20.31 13.86 24.79
C ILE A 434 20.43 13.01 26.04
N LYS A 435 21.65 12.59 26.41
CA LYS A 435 21.89 11.98 27.73
C LYS A 435 21.85 13.04 28.82
N SER A 436 20.88 12.96 29.73
CA SER A 436 20.87 13.78 30.95
C SER A 436 22.04 13.36 31.85
N ASN A 437 23.02 14.24 32.06
CA ASN A 437 24.02 14.04 33.07
C ASN A 437 23.44 14.53 34.42
N SER A 438 23.57 13.75 35.48
CA SER A 438 22.99 13.95 36.81
C SER A 438 23.29 15.32 37.48
N LYS A 439 24.15 16.13 36.87
CA LYS A 439 24.52 17.47 37.34
C LYS A 439 23.79 18.64 36.66
N LYS A 440 23.06 18.41 35.55
CA LYS A 440 22.22 19.45 34.89
C LYS A 440 20.86 18.80 34.58
N LYS A 441 19.93 18.93 35.51
CA LYS A 441 18.61 18.29 35.50
C LYS A 441 17.65 18.82 34.40
N ASP A 442 17.96 20.01 33.82
CA ASP A 442 17.05 20.72 32.89
C ASP A 442 17.73 21.07 31.55
N ARG A 443 18.32 20.06 30.88
CA ARG A 443 18.78 20.28 29.48
C ARG A 443 17.60 20.30 28.54
N THR A 444 17.43 21.39 27.83
CA THR A 444 16.41 21.58 26.80
C THR A 444 17.04 21.42 25.40
N VAL A 445 16.23 21.17 24.41
CA VAL A 445 16.65 21.05 22.97
C VAL A 445 17.31 22.37 22.51
N ILE A 446 17.12 23.47 23.25
CA ILE A 446 17.56 24.84 22.96
C ILE A 446 18.95 25.15 23.50
N ASP A 447 19.51 24.26 24.32
CA ASP A 447 20.85 24.49 24.89
C ASP A 447 21.88 24.69 23.76
N LYS A 448 22.73 25.70 23.90
CA LYS A 448 23.70 26.14 22.91
C LYS A 448 24.61 25.02 22.40
N ASP A 449 24.97 24.08 23.28
CA ASP A 449 25.78 22.92 22.95
C ASP A 449 25.02 21.91 22.06
N ILE A 450 23.71 21.76 22.30
CA ILE A 450 22.84 20.87 21.58
C ILE A 450 22.53 21.44 20.18
N LEU A 451 22.26 22.73 20.09
CA LEU A 451 22.10 23.43 18.82
C LEU A 451 23.36 23.34 17.95
N LYS A 452 24.54 23.46 18.56
CA LYS A 452 25.83 23.31 17.86
C LYS A 452 26.08 21.89 17.41
N LEU A 453 25.68 20.89 18.20
CA LEU A 453 25.75 19.49 17.79
C LEU A 453 24.79 19.20 16.63
N SER A 454 23.54 19.64 16.72
CA SER A 454 22.54 19.52 15.68
C SER A 454 23.02 20.18 14.36
N SER A 455 23.63 21.36 14.45
CA SER A 455 24.20 22.04 13.28
C SER A 455 25.32 21.23 12.60
N LYS A 456 26.21 20.63 13.39
CA LYS A 456 27.28 19.77 12.85
C LYS A 456 26.74 18.52 12.16
N VAL A 457 25.73 17.88 12.75
CA VAL A 457 25.08 16.72 12.15
C VAL A 457 24.39 17.14 10.84
N GLU A 458 23.69 18.27 10.84
CA GLU A 458 23.06 18.82 9.63
C GLU A 458 24.09 19.10 8.50
N GLU A 459 25.24 19.69 8.82
CA GLU A 459 26.32 19.94 7.85
C GLU A 459 26.87 18.64 7.25
N GLN A 460 27.11 17.62 8.08
CA GLN A 460 27.57 16.31 7.61
C GLN A 460 26.56 15.63 6.71
N LEU A 461 25.28 15.67 7.09
CA LEU A 461 24.20 15.10 6.27
C LEU A 461 24.05 15.84 4.94
N LYS A 462 24.13 17.17 4.94
CA LYS A 462 24.12 17.97 3.70
C LYS A 462 25.25 17.61 2.75
N TYR A 463 26.42 17.30 3.28
CA TYR A 463 27.56 16.87 2.46
C TYR A 463 27.31 15.50 1.80
N GLN A 464 26.66 14.57 2.52
CA GLN A 464 26.37 13.21 2.04
C GLN A 464 25.14 13.17 1.14
N LEU A 465 24.10 13.94 1.48
CA LEU A 465 22.76 13.93 0.85
C LEU A 465 22.54 15.25 0.10
N LYS A 466 23.30 15.49 -0.96
CA LYS A 466 23.40 16.78 -1.68
C LYS A 466 22.06 17.37 -2.15
N GLU A 467 21.10 16.53 -2.51
CA GLU A 467 19.81 16.95 -3.07
C GLU A 467 18.66 16.98 -2.04
N SER A 468 18.94 16.59 -0.80
CA SER A 468 17.91 16.47 0.24
C SER A 468 17.59 17.82 0.88
N ARG A 469 16.33 17.99 1.27
CA ARG A 469 15.81 19.15 2.01
C ARG A 469 15.84 18.84 3.50
N PHE A 470 16.42 19.75 4.28
CA PHE A 470 16.58 19.56 5.72
C PHE A 470 15.62 20.47 6.49
N PHE A 471 14.96 19.89 7.49
CA PHE A 471 14.19 20.62 8.47
C PHE A 471 14.72 20.28 9.85
N SER A 472 15.12 21.28 10.61
CA SER A 472 15.67 21.13 11.96
C SER A 472 15.33 22.32 12.82
N ILE A 473 15.54 22.21 14.13
CA ILE A 473 15.39 23.33 15.04
C ILE A 473 16.29 24.52 14.63
N ASN A 474 17.46 24.26 14.03
CA ASN A 474 18.35 25.31 13.56
C ASN A 474 17.77 26.06 12.35
N THR A 475 17.14 25.35 11.40
CA THR A 475 16.48 26.00 10.25
C THR A 475 15.31 26.86 10.73
N LEU A 476 14.52 26.35 11.68
CA LEU A 476 13.42 27.10 12.29
C LEU A 476 13.91 28.36 12.99
N LEU A 477 14.96 28.26 13.82
CA LEU A 477 15.55 29.43 14.51
C LEU A 477 16.10 30.48 13.52
N LYS A 478 16.67 30.02 12.39
CA LYS A 478 17.13 30.95 11.32
C LYS A 478 15.95 31.68 10.68
N SER A 479 14.84 31.00 10.43
CA SER A 479 13.61 31.63 9.90
C SER A 479 13.04 32.63 10.89
N LEU A 480 12.90 32.29 12.16
CA LEU A 480 12.40 33.20 13.21
C LEU A 480 13.27 34.44 13.37
N LYS A 481 14.59 34.30 13.32
CA LYS A 481 15.53 35.46 13.36
C LYS A 481 15.33 36.34 12.10
N ARG A 482 15.15 35.75 10.94
CA ARG A 482 14.90 36.48 9.69
C ARG A 482 13.61 37.30 9.74
N ILE A 483 12.52 36.72 10.27
CA ILE A 483 11.20 37.38 10.40
C ILE A 483 11.30 38.62 11.31
N ARG A 484 12.00 38.50 12.46
CA ARG A 484 12.13 39.57 13.45
C ARG A 484 13.09 40.69 13.02
N GLY A 485 13.93 40.46 12.03
CA GLY A 485 14.99 41.37 11.60
C GLY A 485 16.16 41.41 12.57
N ASP A 486 17.34 41.83 12.07
CA ASP A 486 18.61 41.97 12.82
C ASP A 486 18.62 43.13 13.87
N LYS A 487 17.45 43.49 14.38
CA LYS A 487 17.47 44.39 15.54
C LYS A 487 18.00 43.57 16.71
N GLU A 488 19.19 43.95 17.12
CA GLU A 488 20.02 43.56 18.24
C GLU A 488 19.28 43.68 19.60
N TYR A 489 18.20 42.89 19.75
CA TYR A 489 17.79 42.44 21.07
C TYR A 489 18.25 40.99 21.16
N ALA A 490 19.34 40.78 21.86
CA ALA A 490 19.80 39.48 22.32
C ALA A 490 18.73 38.82 23.22
N LEU A 491 17.55 38.56 22.68
CA LEU A 491 16.63 37.63 23.29
C LEU A 491 17.34 36.28 23.22
N ASN A 492 17.62 35.74 24.37
CA ASN A 492 18.11 34.39 24.53
C ASN A 492 17.25 33.48 23.67
N ASN A 493 17.81 32.51 22.94
CA ASN A 493 17.05 31.58 22.13
C ASN A 493 15.87 30.94 22.89
N GLN A 494 15.96 30.88 24.21
CA GLN A 494 14.95 30.47 25.17
C GLN A 494 13.68 31.34 25.11
N ASP A 495 13.84 32.67 25.12
CA ASP A 495 12.70 33.60 25.12
C ASP A 495 11.91 33.56 23.81
N ILE A 496 12.60 33.27 22.68
CA ILE A 496 11.97 33.14 21.37
C ILE A 496 11.09 31.90 21.33
N ILE A 497 11.58 30.77 21.85
CA ILE A 497 10.85 29.52 21.86
C ILE A 497 9.76 29.50 22.92
N GLU A 498 10.00 30.06 24.11
CA GLU A 498 8.94 30.21 25.11
C GLU A 498 7.78 31.07 24.59
N GLN A 499 8.06 32.13 23.82
CA GLN A 499 7.01 32.91 23.18
C GLN A 499 6.30 32.17 22.05
N VAL A 500 7.03 31.38 21.26
CA VAL A 500 6.43 30.51 20.22
C VAL A 500 5.57 29.41 20.86
N VAL A 501 6.08 28.78 21.93
CA VAL A 501 5.35 27.76 22.71
C VAL A 501 4.16 28.37 23.45
N LYS A 502 4.30 29.57 23.99
CA LYS A 502 3.22 30.28 24.69
C LYS A 502 2.12 30.78 23.75
N ASN A 503 2.47 31.22 22.55
CA ASN A 503 1.50 31.56 21.52
C ASN A 503 0.83 30.30 20.91
N GLN A 504 1.47 29.15 21.01
CA GLN A 504 0.89 27.87 20.61
C GLN A 504 -0.12 27.33 21.61
N SER A 505 -0.04 27.64 22.89
CA SER A 505 -1.06 27.25 23.87
C SER A 505 -2.43 27.91 23.64
N ASN A 506 -2.47 28.97 22.83
CA ASN A 506 -3.70 29.67 22.44
C ASN A 506 -4.20 29.33 21.02
N LYS A 507 -3.39 28.71 20.19
CA LYS A 507 -3.77 28.09 18.90
C LYS A 507 -2.92 26.84 18.76
N GLU A 508 -3.54 25.67 18.65
CA GLU A 508 -2.89 24.36 18.49
C GLU A 508 -2.00 24.27 17.25
N ILE A 509 -0.89 24.98 17.23
CA ILE A 509 0.18 24.78 16.26
C ILE A 509 1.19 23.84 16.92
N LYS A 510 1.02 22.54 16.77
CA LYS A 510 2.10 21.58 17.05
C LYS A 510 3.12 21.73 15.93
N LEU A 511 4.35 22.19 16.28
CA LEU A 511 5.51 22.10 15.40
C LEU A 511 5.76 20.61 15.08
N ILE A 512 5.60 20.22 13.84
CA ILE A 512 6.03 18.93 13.29
C ILE A 512 7.52 18.99 13.01
#